data_783d9427e6b7f520e091de88103f1309
#
_entry.id   783d9427e6b7f520e091de88103f1309
#
_cell.length_a   1.000
_cell.length_b   1.000
_cell.length_c   1.000
_cell.angle_alpha   90.00
_cell.angle_beta   90.00
_cell.angle_gamma   90.00
#
_symmetry.space_group_name_H-M   'P 1'
#
loop_
_entity.id
_entity.type
_entity.pdbx_description
1 polymer ?
#
loop_
_entity_poly.entity_id
_entity_poly.type
_entity_poly.pdbx_seq_one_letter_code
_entity_poly.pdbx_strand_id
1 'polypeptide(L)'
;MDLYDHNGEPYPLSPRHLLQRVVERAEGLGFHPRLAAEYEYILFEETSHSIREKDYHDLKPLSPGMFGYSVVRASTYSDLVHRIIDAMSDYDVELEGIHTETGPGVYETAIRYDKGVRAGDKAALFKTGIKELVPKHGLIATFMAKWNNDLPGCSGHIRQSLMDAEGKNNLFSNIEREHRLSEVAEHYLAGQLALMPALTALSCPTINSYKRAVSGVWSPINVSWGIENRTTAIRAIPGITQNSTRIEYRLTGADANPYLAMAAGLASGLYGIEHEVELPPMTSGNAYEAANLQPLPPNLTAATKWLDQSETAGIIWETPSWITLS
;
A
#
# COMPACT_ATOMS: atom_id res chain seq x y z
N MET A 1 -8.00 -16.75 -5.83
CA MET A 1 -8.04 -17.79 -6.90
C MET A 1 -6.65 -17.90 -7.45
N ASP A 2 -6.13 -19.10 -7.50
CA ASP A 2 -4.86 -19.39 -8.13
C ASP A 2 -5.05 -19.64 -9.63
N LEU A 3 -4.14 -19.14 -10.43
CA LEU A 3 -4.15 -19.32 -11.88
C LEU A 3 -3.06 -20.32 -12.26
N TYR A 4 -3.43 -21.32 -13.04
CA TYR A 4 -2.53 -22.34 -13.56
C TYR A 4 -2.58 -22.34 -15.08
N ASP A 5 -1.51 -22.76 -15.72
CA ASP A 5 -1.49 -22.99 -17.16
C ASP A 5 -2.17 -24.32 -17.52
N HIS A 6 -2.17 -24.68 -18.81
CA HIS A 6 -2.78 -25.92 -19.31
C HIS A 6 -2.02 -27.20 -18.88
N ASN A 7 -0.81 -27.08 -18.37
CA ASN A 7 -0.01 -28.20 -17.84
C ASN A 7 -0.22 -28.36 -16.31
N GLY A 8 -0.97 -27.47 -15.67
CA GLY A 8 -1.16 -27.45 -14.23
C GLY A 8 -0.05 -26.73 -13.46
N GLU A 9 0.85 -26.00 -14.16
CA GLU A 9 1.88 -25.18 -13.53
C GLU A 9 1.35 -23.79 -13.14
N PRO A 10 1.85 -23.20 -12.04
CA PRO A 10 1.47 -21.85 -11.64
C PRO A 10 1.67 -20.83 -12.76
N TYR A 11 0.60 -20.10 -13.11
CA TYR A 11 0.68 -19.13 -14.20
C TYR A 11 1.64 -17.97 -13.82
N PRO A 12 2.71 -17.74 -14.57
CA PRO A 12 3.81 -16.88 -14.15
C PRO A 12 3.43 -15.39 -14.02
N LEU A 13 2.38 -14.95 -14.74
CA LEU A 13 1.87 -13.56 -14.63
C LEU A 13 0.83 -13.38 -13.52
N SER A 14 0.55 -14.42 -12.73
CA SER A 14 -0.38 -14.30 -11.60
C SER A 14 0.22 -13.43 -10.48
N PRO A 15 -0.39 -12.26 -10.15
CA PRO A 15 0.10 -11.42 -9.06
C PRO A 15 0.11 -12.15 -7.71
N ARG A 16 -0.87 -13.01 -7.47
CA ARG A 16 -0.95 -13.78 -6.23
C ARG A 16 0.18 -14.79 -6.11
N HIS A 17 0.52 -15.51 -7.18
CA HIS A 17 1.66 -16.43 -7.20
C HIS A 17 3.00 -15.70 -7.05
N LEU A 18 3.10 -14.46 -7.58
CA LEU A 18 4.29 -13.65 -7.35
C LEU A 18 4.48 -13.36 -5.86
N LEU A 19 3.44 -12.86 -5.19
CA LEU A 19 3.52 -12.64 -3.74
C LEU A 19 3.85 -13.94 -2.99
N GLN A 20 3.27 -15.06 -3.39
CA GLN A 20 3.53 -16.36 -2.79
C GLN A 20 5.01 -16.73 -2.86
N ARG A 21 5.66 -16.61 -4.04
CA ARG A 21 7.10 -16.88 -4.19
C ARG A 21 7.96 -15.98 -3.30
N VAL A 22 7.60 -14.69 -3.19
CA VAL A 22 8.34 -13.76 -2.32
C VAL A 22 8.17 -14.12 -0.84
N VAL A 23 6.98 -14.56 -0.44
CA VAL A 23 6.72 -15.04 0.93
C VAL A 23 7.51 -16.32 1.20
N GLU A 24 7.51 -17.29 0.28
CA GLU A 24 8.30 -18.53 0.39
C GLU A 24 9.80 -18.24 0.51
N ARG A 25 10.32 -17.24 -0.25
CA ARG A 25 11.71 -16.77 -0.09
C ARG A 25 11.95 -16.21 1.31
N ALA A 26 11.04 -15.38 1.84
CA ALA A 26 11.16 -14.86 3.20
C ALA A 26 11.20 -15.99 4.24
N GLU A 27 10.33 -16.98 4.11
CA GLU A 27 10.26 -18.14 4.99
C GLU A 27 11.52 -19.00 4.89
N GLY A 28 12.08 -19.16 3.68
CA GLY A 28 13.36 -19.83 3.46
C GLY A 28 14.55 -19.12 4.15
N LEU A 29 14.46 -17.82 4.34
CA LEU A 29 15.42 -17.01 5.12
C LEU A 29 15.14 -17.01 6.63
N GLY A 30 14.09 -17.69 7.08
CA GLY A 30 13.69 -17.74 8.49
C GLY A 30 12.80 -16.59 8.95
N PHE A 31 12.20 -15.84 8.01
CA PHE A 31 11.31 -14.72 8.31
C PHE A 31 9.86 -15.03 7.99
N HIS A 32 8.95 -14.74 8.90
CA HIS A 32 7.51 -14.83 8.63
C HIS A 32 6.90 -13.43 8.47
N PRO A 33 6.60 -12.98 7.24
CA PRO A 33 6.08 -11.65 7.00
C PRO A 33 4.65 -11.47 7.56
N ARG A 34 4.42 -10.31 8.17
CA ARG A 34 3.10 -9.78 8.53
C ARG A 34 2.88 -8.55 7.68
N LEU A 35 1.81 -8.57 6.92
CA LEU A 35 1.46 -7.51 5.98
C LEU A 35 0.03 -7.03 6.26
N ALA A 36 -0.21 -5.75 6.00
CA ALA A 36 -1.55 -5.16 6.04
C ALA A 36 -1.68 -4.11 4.95
N ALA A 37 -2.89 -3.92 4.44
CA ALA A 37 -3.23 -2.79 3.60
C ALA A 37 -4.12 -1.82 4.36
N GLU A 38 -3.93 -0.52 4.09
CA GLU A 38 -4.77 0.57 4.55
C GLU A 38 -5.23 1.34 3.32
N TYR A 39 -6.52 1.38 3.08
CA TYR A 39 -7.07 1.97 1.87
C TYR A 39 -7.89 3.20 2.16
N GLU A 40 -7.57 4.28 1.46
CA GLU A 40 -8.46 5.39 1.22
C GLU A 40 -9.33 5.10 -0.01
N TYR A 41 -10.58 5.49 0.06
CA TYR A 41 -11.54 5.39 -1.04
C TYR A 41 -12.61 6.45 -0.92
N ILE A 42 -13.25 6.76 -2.04
CA ILE A 42 -14.27 7.82 -2.08
C ILE A 42 -15.62 7.20 -2.33
N LEU A 43 -16.61 7.63 -1.53
CA LEU A 43 -17.99 7.28 -1.69
C LEU A 43 -18.76 8.45 -2.32
N PHE A 44 -19.57 8.15 -3.33
CA PHE A 44 -20.45 9.10 -4.01
C PHE A 44 -21.90 8.70 -3.86
N GLU A 45 -22.78 9.68 -3.63
CA GLU A 45 -24.24 9.54 -3.74
C GLU A 45 -24.65 9.48 -5.22
N GLU A 46 -24.21 8.42 -5.90
CA GLU A 46 -24.38 8.20 -7.34
C GLU A 46 -24.71 6.74 -7.62
N THR A 47 -25.29 6.52 -8.80
CA THR A 47 -25.50 5.19 -9.36
C THR A 47 -24.72 5.05 -10.67
N SER A 48 -24.59 3.83 -11.20
CA SER A 48 -23.99 3.61 -12.52
C SER A 48 -24.71 4.36 -13.65
N HIS A 49 -26.03 4.63 -13.50
CA HIS A 49 -26.81 5.43 -14.43
C HIS A 49 -26.51 6.92 -14.28
N SER A 50 -26.61 7.46 -13.06
CA SER A 50 -26.39 8.90 -12.85
C SER A 50 -25.00 9.36 -13.22
N ILE A 51 -23.96 8.54 -12.95
CA ILE A 51 -22.57 8.82 -13.37
C ILE A 51 -22.48 8.91 -14.90
N ARG A 52 -23.12 7.99 -15.62
CA ARG A 52 -23.10 7.96 -17.07
C ARG A 52 -23.86 9.16 -17.68
N GLU A 53 -25.00 9.52 -17.11
CA GLU A 53 -25.78 10.71 -17.52
C GLU A 53 -24.98 12.01 -17.34
N LYS A 54 -24.13 12.06 -16.30
CA LYS A 54 -23.23 13.18 -16.00
C LYS A 54 -21.91 13.14 -16.77
N ASP A 55 -21.70 12.16 -17.62
CA ASP A 55 -20.43 11.94 -18.33
C ASP A 55 -19.22 11.96 -17.36
N TYR A 56 -19.40 11.36 -16.18
CA TYR A 56 -18.41 11.29 -15.09
C TYR A 56 -17.99 12.65 -14.50
N HIS A 57 -18.77 13.69 -14.71
CA HIS A 57 -18.54 15.04 -14.15
C HIS A 57 -19.52 15.33 -13.01
N ASP A 58 -19.20 16.32 -12.21
CA ASP A 58 -20.05 16.82 -11.12
C ASP A 58 -20.62 15.72 -10.21
N LEU A 59 -19.79 14.73 -9.90
CA LEU A 59 -20.16 13.65 -8.99
C LEU A 59 -20.37 14.19 -7.59
N LYS A 60 -21.44 13.72 -6.92
CA LYS A 60 -21.81 14.15 -5.57
C LYS A 60 -21.13 13.28 -4.51
N PRO A 61 -20.09 13.74 -3.80
CA PRO A 61 -19.50 12.99 -2.69
C PRO A 61 -20.52 12.75 -1.57
N LEU A 62 -20.38 11.61 -0.86
CA LEU A 62 -21.26 11.24 0.26
C LEU A 62 -21.29 12.31 1.36
N SER A 63 -20.18 12.99 1.61
CA SER A 63 -20.09 14.09 2.56
C SER A 63 -19.29 15.25 1.97
N PRO A 64 -19.70 16.50 2.19
CA PRO A 64 -18.97 17.67 1.69
C PRO A 64 -17.77 18.03 2.56
N GLY A 65 -16.80 18.75 1.98
CA GLY A 65 -15.71 19.42 2.69
C GLY A 65 -14.52 18.54 3.04
N MET A 66 -13.49 19.17 3.61
CA MET A 66 -12.16 18.61 3.86
C MET A 66 -12.01 18.19 5.34
N PHE A 67 -12.92 17.36 5.84
CA PHE A 67 -12.99 17.01 7.26
C PHE A 67 -12.58 15.56 7.52
N GLY A 68 -11.29 15.31 7.60
CA GLY A 68 -10.77 14.04 8.10
C GLY A 68 -11.03 13.82 9.58
N TYR A 69 -11.07 12.56 10.03
CA TYR A 69 -11.21 12.14 11.43
C TYR A 69 -12.44 12.70 12.16
N SER A 70 -13.50 13.02 11.42
CA SER A 70 -14.72 13.60 12.00
C SER A 70 -15.63 12.51 12.57
N VAL A 71 -15.69 12.40 13.88
CA VAL A 71 -16.61 11.49 14.58
C VAL A 71 -18.08 11.76 14.19
N VAL A 72 -18.48 13.03 14.11
CA VAL A 72 -19.86 13.42 13.77
C VAL A 72 -20.22 12.95 12.36
N ARG A 73 -19.31 13.09 11.38
CA ARG A 73 -19.57 12.64 10.00
C ARG A 73 -19.63 11.13 9.90
N ALA A 74 -18.71 10.43 10.57
CA ALA A 74 -18.74 8.97 10.63
C ALA A 74 -20.07 8.49 11.27
N SER A 75 -20.52 9.14 12.34
CA SER A 75 -21.78 8.81 13.03
C SER A 75 -23.02 9.09 12.17
N THR A 76 -22.99 10.08 11.29
CA THR A 76 -24.10 10.36 10.35
C THR A 76 -24.38 9.16 9.43
N TYR A 77 -23.33 8.41 9.08
CA TYR A 77 -23.40 7.23 8.22
C TYR A 77 -23.11 5.92 8.97
N SER A 78 -23.41 5.87 10.27
CA SER A 78 -23.12 4.72 11.15
C SER A 78 -23.70 3.41 10.60
N ASP A 79 -24.91 3.43 10.03
CA ASP A 79 -25.52 2.23 9.46
C ASP A 79 -24.71 1.66 8.30
N LEU A 80 -24.18 2.52 7.43
CA LEU A 80 -23.28 2.12 6.34
C LEU A 80 -21.97 1.55 6.90
N VAL A 81 -21.37 2.22 7.89
CA VAL A 81 -20.12 1.79 8.53
C VAL A 81 -20.31 0.41 9.16
N HIS A 82 -21.39 0.19 9.92
CA HIS A 82 -21.68 -1.13 10.51
C HIS A 82 -21.86 -2.20 9.43
N ARG A 83 -22.59 -1.89 8.35
CA ARG A 83 -22.75 -2.82 7.22
C ARG A 83 -21.42 -3.19 6.56
N ILE A 84 -20.49 -2.24 6.43
CA ILE A 84 -19.15 -2.51 5.93
C ILE A 84 -18.42 -3.47 6.88
N ILE A 85 -18.41 -3.18 8.18
CA ILE A 85 -17.76 -4.01 9.19
C ILE A 85 -18.31 -5.44 9.18
N ASP A 86 -19.64 -5.58 9.19
CA ASP A 86 -20.31 -6.88 9.18
C ASP A 86 -19.98 -7.69 7.92
N ALA A 87 -20.10 -7.06 6.74
CA ALA A 87 -19.80 -7.73 5.47
C ALA A 87 -18.33 -8.12 5.35
N MET A 88 -17.41 -7.30 5.85
CA MET A 88 -15.97 -7.64 5.86
C MET A 88 -15.68 -8.78 6.84
N SER A 89 -16.37 -8.82 7.97
CA SER A 89 -16.29 -9.95 8.91
C SER A 89 -16.76 -11.25 8.27
N ASP A 90 -17.87 -11.23 7.51
CA ASP A 90 -18.36 -12.39 6.77
C ASP A 90 -17.39 -12.89 5.70
N TYR A 91 -16.56 -12.00 5.14
CA TYR A 91 -15.47 -12.35 4.21
C TYR A 91 -14.17 -12.78 4.91
N ASP A 92 -14.16 -12.87 6.24
CA ASP A 92 -12.95 -13.10 7.06
C ASP A 92 -11.88 -12.00 6.81
N VAL A 93 -12.34 -10.76 6.62
CA VAL A 93 -11.52 -9.55 6.50
C VAL A 93 -11.76 -8.69 7.74
N GLU A 94 -10.97 -8.92 8.79
CA GLU A 94 -11.07 -8.15 10.02
C GLU A 94 -10.53 -6.73 9.81
N LEU A 95 -11.29 -5.72 10.24
CA LEU A 95 -10.93 -4.32 10.17
C LEU A 95 -10.42 -3.83 11.54
N GLU A 96 -9.28 -3.13 11.56
CA GLU A 96 -8.75 -2.47 12.77
C GLU A 96 -9.37 -1.10 12.99
N GLY A 97 -9.78 -0.44 11.92
CA GLY A 97 -10.40 0.87 12.00
C GLY A 97 -11.00 1.32 10.68
N ILE A 98 -12.04 2.14 10.76
CA ILE A 98 -12.65 2.86 9.66
C ILE A 98 -12.97 4.28 10.12
N HIS A 99 -12.60 5.27 9.33
CA HIS A 99 -12.86 6.68 9.64
C HIS A 99 -12.99 7.52 8.35
N THR A 100 -13.51 8.73 8.48
CA THR A 100 -13.46 9.71 7.40
C THR A 100 -12.04 10.26 7.28
N GLU A 101 -11.54 10.41 6.05
CA GLU A 101 -10.24 11.00 5.76
C GLU A 101 -10.40 12.35 5.04
N THR A 102 -9.27 13.05 4.84
CA THR A 102 -9.27 14.40 4.29
C THR A 102 -9.72 14.40 2.84
N GLY A 103 -10.90 14.93 2.60
CA GLY A 103 -11.51 15.04 1.29
C GLY A 103 -13.02 14.77 1.31
N PRO A 104 -13.78 15.31 0.34
CA PRO A 104 -15.20 15.07 0.24
C PRO A 104 -15.49 13.58 -0.03
N GLY A 105 -16.27 12.95 0.85
CA GLY A 105 -16.66 11.54 0.74
C GLY A 105 -15.53 10.53 0.94
N VAL A 106 -14.35 10.96 1.42
CA VAL A 106 -13.20 10.06 1.61
C VAL A 106 -13.34 9.31 2.93
N TYR A 107 -13.18 8.00 2.85
CA TYR A 107 -13.03 7.08 3.97
C TYR A 107 -11.68 6.40 3.90
N GLU A 108 -11.11 6.12 5.08
CA GLU A 108 -9.93 5.27 5.22
C GLU A 108 -10.29 4.05 6.07
N THR A 109 -9.80 2.90 5.65
CA THR A 109 -10.00 1.64 6.37
C THR A 109 -8.68 0.89 6.51
N ALA A 110 -8.30 0.63 7.75
CA ALA A 110 -7.17 -0.22 8.10
C ALA A 110 -7.64 -1.67 8.22
N ILE A 111 -7.09 -2.53 7.37
CA ILE A 111 -7.33 -3.97 7.43
C ILE A 111 -6.33 -4.58 8.43
N ARG A 112 -6.81 -5.46 9.31
CA ARG A 112 -5.93 -6.14 10.25
C ARG A 112 -4.88 -6.96 9.49
N TYR A 113 -3.63 -6.87 9.96
CA TYR A 113 -2.52 -7.61 9.38
C TYR A 113 -2.77 -9.13 9.38
N ASP A 114 -2.18 -9.79 8.39
CA ASP A 114 -2.18 -11.24 8.31
C ASP A 114 -0.84 -11.77 7.76
N LYS A 115 -0.73 -13.10 7.68
CA LYS A 115 0.45 -13.79 7.18
C LYS A 115 0.54 -13.65 5.66
N GLY A 116 1.67 -13.19 5.16
CA GLY A 116 2.07 -13.25 3.77
C GLY A 116 0.93 -13.08 2.74
N VAL A 117 0.66 -14.12 1.97
CA VAL A 117 -0.35 -14.12 0.89
C VAL A 117 -1.76 -13.82 1.37
N ARG A 118 -2.12 -14.26 2.58
CA ARG A 118 -3.46 -14.02 3.16
C ARG A 118 -3.76 -12.52 3.31
N ALA A 119 -2.76 -11.71 3.62
CA ALA A 119 -2.92 -10.26 3.67
C ALA A 119 -3.30 -9.67 2.30
N GLY A 120 -2.68 -10.17 1.22
CA GLY A 120 -3.05 -9.80 -0.16
C GLY A 120 -4.48 -10.23 -0.52
N ASP A 121 -4.89 -11.43 -0.11
CA ASP A 121 -6.25 -11.95 -0.29
C ASP A 121 -7.28 -11.05 0.40
N LYS A 122 -7.05 -10.69 1.67
CA LYS A 122 -7.91 -9.77 2.43
C LYS A 122 -8.02 -8.40 1.76
N ALA A 123 -6.89 -7.86 1.29
CA ALA A 123 -6.86 -6.57 0.59
C ALA A 123 -7.66 -6.60 -0.72
N ALA A 124 -7.56 -7.66 -1.51
CA ALA A 124 -8.31 -7.85 -2.74
C ALA A 124 -9.82 -8.02 -2.48
N LEU A 125 -10.16 -8.84 -1.47
CA LEU A 125 -11.56 -9.06 -1.04
C LEU A 125 -12.19 -7.77 -0.52
N PHE A 126 -11.45 -6.98 0.27
CA PHE A 126 -11.92 -5.69 0.76
C PHE A 126 -12.31 -4.75 -0.39
N LYS A 127 -11.42 -4.53 -1.35
CA LYS A 127 -11.70 -3.64 -2.49
C LYS A 127 -12.91 -4.10 -3.30
N THR A 128 -13.05 -5.40 -3.50
CA THR A 128 -14.19 -5.98 -4.21
C THR A 128 -15.46 -5.86 -3.38
N GLY A 129 -15.42 -6.25 -2.11
CA GLY A 129 -16.57 -6.24 -1.21
C GLY A 129 -17.15 -4.84 -0.99
N ILE A 130 -16.30 -3.80 -0.85
CA ILE A 130 -16.79 -2.41 -0.80
C ILE A 130 -17.56 -2.07 -2.07
N LYS A 131 -17.02 -2.38 -3.27
CA LYS A 131 -17.68 -2.10 -4.55
C LYS A 131 -18.96 -2.90 -4.76
N GLU A 132 -19.11 -4.05 -4.14
CA GLU A 132 -20.35 -4.86 -4.18
C GLU A 132 -21.39 -4.41 -3.16
N LEU A 133 -20.93 -3.93 -2.00
CA LEU A 133 -21.82 -3.54 -0.91
C LEU A 133 -22.48 -2.19 -1.14
N VAL A 134 -21.69 -1.16 -1.45
CA VAL A 134 -22.18 0.23 -1.45
C VAL A 134 -23.27 0.52 -2.51
N PRO A 135 -23.34 -0.15 -3.69
CA PRO A 135 -24.43 0.04 -4.61
C PRO A 135 -25.80 -0.37 -4.05
N LYS A 136 -25.84 -1.32 -3.11
CA LYS A 136 -27.07 -1.72 -2.40
C LYS A 136 -27.64 -0.60 -1.51
N HIS A 137 -26.82 0.43 -1.25
CA HIS A 137 -27.15 1.62 -0.48
C HIS A 137 -27.28 2.88 -1.36
N GLY A 138 -27.36 2.73 -2.69
CA GLY A 138 -27.45 3.86 -3.62
C GLY A 138 -26.15 4.67 -3.77
N LEU A 139 -25.01 4.06 -3.49
CA LEU A 139 -23.69 4.69 -3.51
C LEU A 139 -22.79 4.03 -4.55
N ILE A 140 -21.72 4.74 -4.92
CA ILE A 140 -20.59 4.18 -5.66
C ILE A 140 -19.31 4.42 -4.89
N ALA A 141 -18.42 3.44 -4.88
CA ALA A 141 -17.05 3.56 -4.35
C ALA A 141 -16.01 3.58 -5.46
N THR A 142 -15.02 4.45 -5.33
CA THR A 142 -13.82 4.43 -6.17
C THR A 142 -12.55 4.35 -5.34
N PHE A 143 -11.60 3.57 -5.85
CA PHE A 143 -10.23 3.46 -5.36
C PHE A 143 -9.25 4.13 -6.35
N MET A 144 -9.70 5.09 -7.14
CA MET A 144 -8.80 5.88 -7.99
C MET A 144 -7.79 6.63 -7.14
N ALA A 145 -6.54 6.63 -7.56
CA ALA A 145 -5.49 7.37 -6.84
C ALA A 145 -5.75 8.90 -6.80
N LYS A 146 -6.42 9.44 -7.82
CA LYS A 146 -6.77 10.87 -7.91
C LYS A 146 -8.02 11.04 -8.79
N TRP A 147 -9.17 11.32 -8.21
CA TRP A 147 -10.42 11.49 -8.97
C TRP A 147 -10.68 12.94 -9.41
N ASN A 148 -10.08 13.89 -8.68
CA ASN A 148 -10.19 15.32 -8.96
C ASN A 148 -8.83 15.98 -8.72
N ASN A 149 -8.39 16.85 -9.62
CA ASN A 149 -7.08 17.47 -9.54
C ASN A 149 -6.92 18.45 -8.37
N ASP A 150 -8.01 19.05 -7.90
CA ASP A 150 -8.03 20.07 -6.84
C ASP A 150 -8.24 19.47 -5.44
N LEU A 151 -8.50 18.17 -5.35
CA LEU A 151 -8.78 17.48 -4.09
C LEU A 151 -7.66 16.46 -3.76
N PRO A 152 -7.53 16.01 -2.52
CA PRO A 152 -6.61 14.93 -2.16
C PRO A 152 -6.85 13.66 -2.98
N GLY A 153 -5.79 12.87 -3.16
CA GLY A 153 -5.88 11.54 -3.74
C GLY A 153 -6.11 10.47 -2.67
N CYS A 154 -6.23 9.22 -3.12
CA CYS A 154 -6.40 8.05 -2.26
C CYS A 154 -5.15 7.18 -2.24
N SER A 155 -4.64 6.90 -1.04
CA SER A 155 -3.52 6.00 -0.81
C SER A 155 -3.99 4.56 -0.54
N GLY A 156 -3.05 3.62 -0.74
CA GLY A 156 -3.17 2.23 -0.36
C GLY A 156 -1.91 1.80 0.38
N HIS A 157 -1.68 2.36 1.57
CA HIS A 157 -0.46 2.14 2.33
C HIS A 157 -0.29 0.66 2.69
N ILE A 158 0.93 0.16 2.59
CA ILE A 158 1.26 -1.21 2.97
C ILE A 158 2.08 -1.18 4.25
N ARG A 159 1.53 -1.78 5.32
CA ARG A 159 2.21 -1.95 6.60
C ARG A 159 2.88 -3.31 6.64
N GLN A 160 4.09 -3.36 7.17
CA GLN A 160 4.95 -4.54 7.09
C GLN A 160 5.76 -4.73 8.36
N SER A 161 5.91 -5.99 8.78
CA SER A 161 6.89 -6.42 9.76
C SER A 161 7.31 -7.87 9.49
N LEU A 162 8.44 -8.29 10.03
CA LEU A 162 8.91 -9.66 9.98
C LEU A 162 8.91 -10.28 11.38
N MET A 163 8.37 -11.49 11.47
CA MET A 163 8.44 -12.29 12.68
C MET A 163 9.54 -13.32 12.55
N ASP A 164 10.01 -13.83 13.69
CA ASP A 164 10.93 -14.96 13.74
C ASP A 164 10.33 -16.25 13.16
N ALA A 165 11.14 -17.30 13.04
CA ALA A 165 10.75 -18.60 12.49
C ALA A 165 9.59 -19.24 13.27
N GLU A 166 9.43 -18.95 14.55
CA GLU A 166 8.32 -19.40 15.39
C GLU A 166 7.07 -18.51 15.25
N GLY A 167 7.17 -17.38 14.56
CA GLY A 167 6.09 -16.41 14.36
C GLY A 167 5.69 -15.67 15.65
N LYS A 168 6.58 -15.59 16.63
CA LYS A 168 6.30 -15.07 17.99
C LYS A 168 6.88 -13.69 18.23
N ASN A 169 8.11 -13.43 17.78
CA ASN A 169 8.82 -12.21 18.05
C ASN A 169 8.91 -11.35 16.79
N ASN A 170 8.59 -10.08 16.92
CA ASN A 170 8.76 -9.11 15.86
C ASN A 170 10.24 -8.71 15.78
N LEU A 171 10.86 -9.05 14.64
CA LEU A 171 12.27 -8.82 14.40
C LEU A 171 12.62 -7.37 14.05
N PHE A 172 11.63 -6.51 13.84
CA PHE A 172 11.88 -5.09 13.55
C PHE A 172 12.13 -4.26 14.80
N SER A 173 11.80 -4.77 15.97
CA SER A 173 11.93 -4.06 17.24
C SER A 173 13.24 -4.35 17.96
N ASN A 174 13.93 -3.28 18.38
CA ASN A 174 14.99 -3.35 19.38
C ASN A 174 14.89 -2.12 20.31
N ILE A 175 14.33 -2.31 21.48
CA ILE A 175 14.01 -1.24 22.44
C ILE A 175 15.25 -0.55 23.03
N GLU A 176 16.43 -1.15 22.87
CA GLU A 176 17.69 -0.62 23.41
C GLU A 176 18.38 0.34 22.42
N ARG A 177 17.96 0.34 21.14
CA ARG A 177 18.53 1.22 20.11
C ARG A 177 17.81 2.59 20.09
N GLU A 178 18.51 3.63 19.64
CA GLU A 178 18.02 5.01 19.63
C GLU A 178 16.63 5.17 19.04
N HIS A 179 16.40 4.56 17.87
CA HIS A 179 15.09 4.63 17.18
C HIS A 179 14.21 3.41 17.43
N ARG A 180 14.59 2.53 18.36
CA ARG A 180 13.91 1.28 18.70
C ARG A 180 13.72 0.34 17.50
N LEU A 181 14.49 0.54 16.43
CA LEU A 181 14.55 -0.34 15.26
C LEU A 181 15.73 -1.28 15.39
N SER A 182 15.53 -2.54 15.00
CA SER A 182 16.61 -3.52 14.91
C SER A 182 17.43 -3.30 13.65
N GLU A 183 18.60 -3.92 13.58
CA GLU A 183 19.43 -3.97 12.38
C GLU A 183 18.70 -4.61 11.18
N VAL A 184 17.92 -5.65 11.44
CA VAL A 184 17.04 -6.27 10.43
C VAL A 184 16.05 -5.25 9.85
N ALA A 185 15.42 -4.43 10.68
CA ALA A 185 14.52 -3.37 10.22
C ALA A 185 15.24 -2.30 9.43
N GLU A 186 16.46 -1.92 9.83
CA GLU A 186 17.26 -0.92 9.12
C GLU A 186 17.66 -1.40 7.73
N HIS A 187 18.19 -2.63 7.60
CA HIS A 187 18.51 -3.22 6.30
C HIS A 187 17.28 -3.39 5.42
N TYR A 188 16.14 -3.86 6.00
CA TYR A 188 14.88 -4.00 5.28
C TYR A 188 14.41 -2.66 4.71
N LEU A 189 14.42 -1.61 5.52
CA LEU A 189 14.06 -0.25 5.12
C LEU A 189 15.01 0.30 4.06
N ALA A 190 16.30 0.08 4.21
CA ALA A 190 17.32 0.50 3.25
C ALA A 190 17.14 -0.16 1.88
N GLY A 191 16.83 -1.45 1.83
CA GLY A 191 16.51 -2.16 0.60
C GLY A 191 15.26 -1.62 -0.10
N GLN A 192 14.22 -1.29 0.68
CA GLN A 192 13.02 -0.64 0.13
C GLN A 192 13.34 0.72 -0.48
N LEU A 193 14.14 1.55 0.17
CA LEU A 193 14.56 2.85 -0.38
C LEU A 193 15.39 2.70 -1.65
N ALA A 194 16.35 1.79 -1.64
CA ALA A 194 17.24 1.56 -2.78
C ALA A 194 16.48 1.15 -4.05
N LEU A 195 15.45 0.31 -3.91
CA LEU A 195 14.70 -0.23 -5.04
C LEU A 195 13.39 0.50 -5.32
N MET A 196 12.95 1.42 -4.47
CA MET A 196 11.71 2.15 -4.62
C MET A 196 11.55 2.82 -5.99
N PRO A 197 12.56 3.52 -6.55
CA PRO A 197 12.43 4.14 -7.87
C PRO A 197 12.13 3.13 -8.98
N ALA A 198 12.80 1.98 -8.97
CA ALA A 198 12.61 0.93 -9.95
C ALA A 198 11.26 0.22 -9.81
N LEU A 199 10.78 0.06 -8.57
CA LEU A 199 9.53 -0.66 -8.27
C LEU A 199 8.29 0.25 -8.22
N THR A 200 8.44 1.54 -8.50
CA THR A 200 7.33 2.51 -8.47
C THR A 200 6.15 2.10 -9.34
N ALA A 201 6.38 1.53 -10.53
CA ALA A 201 5.32 1.09 -11.44
C ALA A 201 4.37 0.04 -10.81
N LEU A 202 4.84 -0.76 -9.85
CA LEU A 202 4.01 -1.76 -9.15
C LEU A 202 3.14 -1.15 -8.06
N SER A 203 3.57 -0.02 -7.49
CA SER A 203 2.84 0.75 -6.49
C SER A 203 1.96 1.84 -7.09
N CYS A 204 2.31 2.34 -8.27
CA CYS A 204 1.63 3.38 -9.02
C CYS A 204 1.39 2.91 -10.47
N PRO A 205 0.44 1.97 -10.70
CA PRO A 205 0.35 1.22 -11.95
C PRO A 205 -0.42 1.94 -13.07
N THR A 206 -1.01 3.10 -12.81
CA THR A 206 -1.83 3.82 -13.78
C THR A 206 -1.30 5.24 -14.00
N ILE A 207 -1.65 5.86 -15.14
CA ILE A 207 -1.36 7.29 -15.38
C ILE A 207 -1.96 8.15 -14.26
N ASN A 208 -3.10 7.75 -13.72
CA ASN A 208 -3.78 8.46 -12.66
C ASN A 208 -3.03 8.41 -11.32
N SER A 209 -2.29 7.31 -11.05
CA SER A 209 -1.50 7.16 -9.82
C SER A 209 -0.50 8.33 -9.63
N TYR A 210 0.10 8.82 -10.70
CA TYR A 210 1.11 9.90 -10.65
C TYR A 210 0.49 11.29 -10.41
N LYS A 211 -0.80 11.45 -10.61
CA LYS A 211 -1.51 12.69 -10.27
C LYS A 211 -1.68 12.86 -8.76
N ARG A 212 -1.55 11.78 -7.98
CA ARG A 212 -1.56 11.80 -6.52
C ARG A 212 -0.26 12.34 -5.94
N ALA A 213 0.88 12.07 -6.59
CA ALA A 213 2.22 12.45 -6.14
C ALA A 213 2.48 13.96 -6.31
N VAL A 214 1.86 14.77 -5.46
CA VAL A 214 1.99 16.23 -5.41
C VAL A 214 2.46 16.68 -4.03
N SER A 215 3.28 17.72 -3.98
CA SER A 215 3.76 18.30 -2.73
C SER A 215 2.61 18.81 -1.84
N GLY A 216 2.70 18.56 -0.53
CA GLY A 216 1.77 19.11 0.45
C GLY A 216 0.44 18.35 0.64
N VAL A 217 0.27 17.19 -0.02
CA VAL A 217 -0.96 16.37 0.09
C VAL A 217 -0.70 14.97 0.67
N TRP A 218 0.31 14.84 1.53
CA TRP A 218 0.67 13.61 2.24
C TRP A 218 1.05 12.42 1.34
N SER A 219 1.28 12.67 0.05
CA SER A 219 1.78 11.68 -0.92
C SER A 219 3.27 11.89 -1.17
N PRO A 220 4.11 10.86 -1.09
CA PRO A 220 5.55 11.01 -1.29
C PRO A 220 5.89 11.38 -2.74
N ILE A 221 6.90 12.25 -2.91
CA ILE A 221 7.43 12.67 -4.21
C ILE A 221 8.91 12.33 -4.38
N ASN A 222 9.54 11.85 -3.32
CA ASN A 222 10.97 11.51 -3.29
C ASN A 222 11.22 10.25 -2.44
N VAL A 223 12.39 9.68 -2.62
CA VAL A 223 12.91 8.56 -1.82
C VAL A 223 13.32 9.12 -0.46
N SER A 224 12.58 8.76 0.57
CA SER A 224 12.76 9.31 1.92
C SER A 224 12.18 8.38 2.99
N TRP A 225 12.74 8.46 4.19
CA TRP A 225 12.20 7.76 5.35
C TRP A 225 12.29 8.60 6.61
N GLY A 226 11.48 8.30 7.59
CA GLY A 226 11.55 8.95 8.89
C GLY A 226 10.73 8.23 9.96
N ILE A 227 11.09 8.48 11.22
CA ILE A 227 10.34 7.99 12.37
C ILE A 227 9.06 8.83 12.50
N GLU A 228 7.90 8.16 12.48
CA GLU A 228 6.57 8.79 12.57
C GLU A 228 6.34 9.96 11.59
N ASN A 229 7.15 10.04 10.53
CA ASN A 229 7.10 11.13 9.57
C ASN A 229 6.17 10.78 8.39
N ARG A 230 5.01 11.41 8.36
CA ARG A 230 3.98 11.20 7.33
C ARG A 230 4.27 11.91 6.00
N THR A 231 5.32 12.72 5.90
CA THR A 231 5.74 13.37 4.64
C THR A 231 6.72 12.54 3.84
N THR A 232 7.28 11.47 4.43
CA THR A 232 8.26 10.58 3.78
C THR A 232 7.60 9.43 3.01
N ALA A 233 8.35 8.80 2.11
CA ALA A 233 7.90 7.65 1.35
C ALA A 233 7.79 6.38 2.20
N ILE A 234 8.64 6.26 3.21
CA ILE A 234 8.57 5.21 4.21
C ILE A 234 8.52 5.84 5.60
N ARG A 235 7.48 5.51 6.35
CA ARG A 235 7.34 5.86 7.76
C ARG A 235 7.68 4.66 8.61
N ALA A 236 8.74 4.75 9.39
CA ALA A 236 9.03 3.77 10.42
C ALA A 236 8.22 4.10 11.68
N ILE A 237 7.55 3.09 12.23
CA ILE A 237 6.65 3.22 13.37
C ILE A 237 7.17 2.33 14.48
N PRO A 238 8.05 2.86 15.36
CA PRO A 238 8.50 2.15 16.56
C PRO A 238 7.31 2.01 17.51
N GLY A 239 6.82 0.80 17.66
CA GLY A 239 5.68 0.53 18.50
C GLY A 239 5.96 0.73 20.01
N ILE A 240 4.90 0.90 20.79
CA ILE A 240 4.99 0.93 22.28
C ILE A 240 5.45 -0.44 22.79
N THR A 241 4.97 -1.50 22.15
CA THR A 241 5.39 -2.89 22.42
C THR A 241 6.27 -3.42 21.29
N GLN A 242 7.06 -4.44 21.56
CA GLN A 242 7.87 -5.10 20.52
C GLN A 242 7.01 -5.50 19.30
N ASN A 243 5.87 -6.10 19.53
CA ASN A 243 5.01 -6.61 18.47
C ASN A 243 4.28 -5.53 17.64
N SER A 244 4.30 -4.28 18.08
CA SER A 244 3.65 -3.16 17.36
C SER A 244 4.60 -2.37 16.44
N THR A 245 5.90 -2.69 16.43
CA THR A 245 6.88 -2.07 15.53
C THR A 245 6.64 -2.51 14.09
N ARG A 246 6.56 -1.55 13.17
CA ARG A 246 6.27 -1.80 11.75
C ARG A 246 6.81 -0.69 10.85
N ILE A 247 6.87 -0.99 9.56
CA ILE A 247 7.21 -0.05 8.49
C ILE A 247 5.95 0.17 7.67
N GLU A 248 5.63 1.42 7.37
CA GLU A 248 4.55 1.84 6.49
C GLU A 248 5.14 2.33 5.16
N TYR A 249 4.90 1.58 4.09
CA TYR A 249 5.27 1.92 2.72
C TYR A 249 4.16 2.77 2.10
N ARG A 250 4.42 4.09 1.93
CA ARG A 250 3.41 5.11 1.66
C ARG A 250 3.26 5.46 0.18
N LEU A 251 4.15 4.94 -0.67
CA LEU A 251 4.13 5.22 -2.10
C LEU A 251 2.88 4.68 -2.80
N THR A 252 2.37 3.55 -2.35
CA THR A 252 1.28 2.81 -3.00
C THR A 252 -0.01 3.62 -3.07
N GLY A 253 -0.58 3.73 -4.27
CA GLY A 253 -1.93 4.26 -4.48
C GLY A 253 -3.03 3.24 -4.18
N ALA A 254 -4.23 3.72 -3.89
CA ALA A 254 -5.39 2.83 -3.67
C ALA A 254 -5.76 2.02 -4.92
N ASP A 255 -5.36 2.47 -6.11
CA ASP A 255 -5.57 1.82 -7.39
C ASP A 255 -4.61 0.64 -7.66
N ALA A 256 -3.54 0.49 -6.86
CA ALA A 256 -2.57 -0.59 -7.03
C ALA A 256 -3.19 -1.99 -6.81
N ASN A 257 -2.58 -2.98 -7.48
CA ASN A 257 -2.86 -4.39 -7.20
C ASN A 257 -2.19 -4.76 -5.85
N PRO A 258 -2.94 -5.22 -4.83
CA PRO A 258 -2.39 -5.48 -3.51
C PRO A 258 -1.28 -6.53 -3.49
N TYR A 259 -1.39 -7.57 -4.31
CA TYR A 259 -0.38 -8.62 -4.36
C TYR A 259 0.94 -8.09 -4.93
N LEU A 260 0.89 -7.28 -6.00
CA LEU A 260 2.09 -6.69 -6.60
C LEU A 260 2.75 -5.68 -5.65
N ALA A 261 1.95 -4.82 -5.01
CA ALA A 261 2.46 -3.82 -4.08
C ALA A 261 3.11 -4.45 -2.84
N MET A 262 2.46 -5.47 -2.26
CA MET A 262 3.01 -6.23 -1.12
C MET A 262 4.26 -7.00 -1.51
N ALA A 263 4.26 -7.65 -2.70
CA ALA A 263 5.42 -8.35 -3.20
C ALA A 263 6.60 -7.41 -3.44
N ALA A 264 6.36 -6.21 -4.00
CA ALA A 264 7.40 -5.21 -4.22
C ALA A 264 8.03 -4.74 -2.90
N GLY A 265 7.20 -4.40 -1.90
CA GLY A 265 7.66 -3.98 -0.59
C GLY A 265 8.45 -5.09 0.14
N LEU A 266 7.94 -6.32 0.13
CA LEU A 266 8.58 -7.45 0.80
C LEU A 266 9.90 -7.83 0.10
N ALA A 267 9.90 -7.99 -1.22
CA ALA A 267 11.08 -8.41 -1.96
C ALA A 267 12.24 -7.40 -1.87
N SER A 268 11.92 -6.11 -1.95
CA SER A 268 12.93 -5.05 -1.78
C SER A 268 13.48 -4.99 -0.36
N GLY A 269 12.63 -5.23 0.63
CA GLY A 269 13.08 -5.33 2.02
C GLY A 269 14.00 -6.53 2.26
N LEU A 270 13.66 -7.71 1.75
CA LEU A 270 14.51 -8.90 1.82
C LEU A 270 15.86 -8.69 1.13
N TYR A 271 15.86 -8.05 -0.05
CA TYR A 271 17.10 -7.67 -0.73
C TYR A 271 18.00 -6.84 0.18
N GLY A 272 17.45 -5.88 0.92
CA GLY A 272 18.20 -5.07 1.86
C GLY A 272 18.85 -5.90 2.97
N ILE A 273 18.14 -6.89 3.50
CA ILE A 273 18.66 -7.79 4.54
C ILE A 273 19.76 -8.70 3.96
N GLU A 274 19.53 -9.36 2.82
CA GLU A 274 20.48 -10.30 2.21
C GLU A 274 21.78 -9.64 1.76
N HIS A 275 21.75 -8.34 1.45
CA HIS A 275 22.91 -7.58 0.99
C HIS A 275 23.43 -6.58 2.03
N GLU A 276 22.91 -6.63 3.26
CA GLU A 276 23.30 -5.73 4.36
C GLU A 276 23.35 -4.25 3.93
N VAL A 277 22.33 -3.83 3.16
CA VAL A 277 22.29 -2.47 2.61
C VAL A 277 22.27 -1.45 3.74
N GLU A 278 23.18 -0.47 3.69
CA GLU A 278 23.23 0.59 4.69
C GLU A 278 22.04 1.53 4.60
N LEU A 279 21.45 1.83 5.76
CA LEU A 279 20.32 2.77 5.83
C LEU A 279 20.81 4.21 5.66
N PRO A 280 20.32 4.96 4.66
CA PRO A 280 20.69 6.37 4.51
C PRO A 280 20.18 7.21 5.68
N PRO A 281 20.74 8.41 5.90
CA PRO A 281 20.28 9.30 6.96
C PRO A 281 18.78 9.56 6.91
N MET A 282 18.16 9.60 8.09
CA MET A 282 16.76 9.89 8.26
C MET A 282 16.42 11.31 7.78
N THR A 283 15.29 11.44 7.08
CA THR A 283 14.74 12.75 6.70
C THR A 283 14.09 13.40 7.90
N SER A 284 14.69 14.49 8.35
CA SER A 284 14.16 15.31 9.43
C SER A 284 13.21 16.38 8.90
N GLY A 285 12.11 16.64 9.60
CA GLY A 285 11.14 17.66 9.23
C GLY A 285 10.30 17.31 8.00
N ASN A 286 9.96 18.31 7.20
CA ASN A 286 9.11 18.14 6.02
C ASN A 286 9.89 17.62 4.81
N ALA A 287 9.60 16.39 4.39
CA ALA A 287 10.30 15.75 3.26
C ALA A 287 10.07 16.46 1.91
N TYR A 288 9.03 17.26 1.77
CA TYR A 288 8.80 18.06 0.56
C TYR A 288 9.79 19.22 0.40
N GLU A 289 10.37 19.68 1.50
CA GLU A 289 11.31 20.79 1.57
C GLU A 289 12.76 20.32 1.71
N ALA A 290 12.97 19.03 1.92
CA ALA A 290 14.29 18.46 2.11
C ALA A 290 15.11 18.53 0.81
N ALA A 291 16.29 19.13 0.89
CA ALA A 291 17.21 19.21 -0.23
C ALA A 291 17.88 17.85 -0.50
N ASN A 292 18.23 17.61 -1.77
CA ASN A 292 19.05 16.47 -2.20
C ASN A 292 18.43 15.07 -2.05
N LEU A 293 17.12 14.96 -1.87
CA LEU A 293 16.44 13.67 -1.95
C LEU A 293 16.27 13.25 -3.42
N GLN A 294 16.44 11.97 -3.69
CA GLN A 294 16.20 11.41 -5.02
C GLN A 294 14.72 11.51 -5.36
N PRO A 295 14.33 12.15 -6.48
CA PRO A 295 12.93 12.19 -6.88
C PRO A 295 12.44 10.80 -7.31
N LEU A 296 11.15 10.54 -7.11
CA LEU A 296 10.46 9.38 -7.67
C LEU A 296 10.16 9.61 -9.15
N PRO A 297 9.92 8.54 -9.95
CA PRO A 297 9.53 8.69 -11.35
C PRO A 297 8.30 9.59 -11.50
N PRO A 298 8.33 10.58 -12.38
CA PRO A 298 7.26 11.58 -12.49
C PRO A 298 6.01 11.09 -13.22
N ASN A 299 6.09 9.97 -13.91
CA ASN A 299 4.98 9.38 -14.67
C ASN A 299 5.21 7.88 -14.92
N LEU A 300 4.17 7.21 -15.41
CA LEU A 300 4.19 5.76 -15.66
C LEU A 300 5.27 5.36 -16.66
N THR A 301 5.46 6.13 -17.73
CA THR A 301 6.50 5.85 -18.75
C THR A 301 7.90 5.85 -18.13
N ALA A 302 8.21 6.82 -17.28
CA ALA A 302 9.49 6.86 -16.58
C ALA A 302 9.63 5.68 -15.60
N ALA A 303 8.57 5.36 -14.85
CA ALA A 303 8.58 4.28 -13.88
C ALA A 303 8.76 2.90 -14.54
N THR A 304 8.07 2.63 -15.65
CA THR A 304 8.24 1.38 -16.40
C THR A 304 9.64 1.27 -17.01
N LYS A 305 10.18 2.38 -17.52
CA LYS A 305 11.55 2.41 -18.03
C LYS A 305 12.58 2.13 -16.91
N TRP A 306 12.40 2.68 -15.72
CA TRP A 306 13.31 2.44 -14.60
C TRP A 306 13.20 1.01 -14.10
N LEU A 307 12.01 0.41 -14.11
CA LEU A 307 11.81 -1.01 -13.80
C LEU A 307 12.53 -1.91 -14.81
N ASP A 308 12.35 -1.64 -16.11
CA ASP A 308 12.96 -2.41 -17.20
C ASP A 308 14.50 -2.35 -17.20
N GLN A 309 15.06 -1.21 -16.82
CA GLN A 309 16.51 -0.98 -16.74
C GLN A 309 17.16 -1.46 -15.46
N SER A 310 16.39 -1.90 -14.47
CA SER A 310 16.90 -2.35 -13.17
C SER A 310 17.22 -3.83 -13.18
N GLU A 311 18.50 -4.17 -13.33
CA GLU A 311 18.98 -5.55 -13.21
C GLU A 311 18.57 -6.17 -11.87
N THR A 312 18.70 -5.42 -10.78
CA THR A 312 18.33 -5.87 -9.44
C THR A 312 16.83 -6.17 -9.31
N ALA A 313 15.96 -5.34 -9.89
CA ALA A 313 14.54 -5.63 -9.92
C ALA A 313 14.25 -6.92 -10.71
N GLY A 314 14.93 -7.15 -11.82
CA GLY A 314 14.85 -8.39 -12.60
C GLY A 314 15.21 -9.64 -11.79
N ILE A 315 16.30 -9.59 -11.04
CA ILE A 315 16.77 -10.69 -10.18
C ILE A 315 15.78 -11.00 -9.05
N ILE A 316 15.24 -9.97 -8.41
CA ILE A 316 14.27 -10.13 -7.30
C ILE A 316 13.01 -10.87 -7.75
N TRP A 317 12.60 -10.66 -9.00
CA TRP A 317 11.38 -11.26 -9.53
C TRP A 317 11.59 -12.63 -10.16
N GLU A 318 12.83 -13.09 -10.34
CA GLU A 318 13.13 -14.27 -11.16
C GLU A 318 12.31 -14.24 -12.46
N THR A 319 12.29 -13.07 -13.12
CA THR A 319 11.47 -12.87 -14.30
C THR A 319 11.95 -13.83 -15.37
N PRO A 320 11.11 -14.76 -15.88
CA PRO A 320 11.50 -15.55 -17.01
C PRO A 320 11.96 -14.63 -18.14
N SER A 321 13.04 -14.97 -18.82
CA SER A 321 13.72 -14.17 -19.85
C SER A 321 12.83 -13.73 -21.05
N TRP A 322 11.57 -14.17 -21.08
CA TRP A 322 10.57 -13.85 -22.09
C TRP A 322 9.51 -12.81 -21.63
N ILE A 323 9.54 -12.35 -20.36
CA ILE A 323 8.75 -11.19 -19.93
C ILE A 323 9.57 -9.93 -20.23
N THR A 324 9.67 -9.56 -21.48
CA THR A 324 10.00 -8.20 -21.88
C THR A 324 8.72 -7.36 -21.75
N LEU A 325 8.78 -6.32 -20.93
CA LEU A 325 7.75 -5.27 -20.90
C LEU A 325 7.82 -4.50 -22.21
N SER A 326 7.17 -5.03 -23.25
CA SER A 326 7.04 -4.36 -24.56
C SER A 326 5.85 -3.39 -24.56
#